data_1ddf83076eef8a7843ab61f479188ffa
#
_entry.id   1ddf83076eef8a7843ab61f479188ffa
#
_cell.length_a   1.000
_cell.length_b   1.000
_cell.length_c   1.000
_cell.angle_alpha   90.00
_cell.angle_beta   90.00
_cell.angle_gamma   90.00
#
_symmetry.space_group_name_H-M   'P 1'
#
loop_
_entity.id
_entity.type
_entity.pdbx_description
1 polymer ?
#
loop_
_entity_poly.entity_id
_entity_poly.type
_entity_poly.pdbx_seq_one_letter_code
_entity_poly.pdbx_strand_id
1 'polypeptide(L)'
;PPPPPPPHPPFFFHADDGKRDFCLSRGLGDVYKRQIRYIHSNGASMFFLAVYIHIFRSLFYGSYKAPREVIWITGLLIYFLMMAAAFLGYVLPWGQMSFWGATVITNLFSAIPFVGESITTWLWGAYSVDNPTLTRFFSLHYLIPFLILGLVVLHIWALHVPGNNNPVGISVQKPSKDTVPFHPYITVKDIFALLMFMIIFAGFVFFAPNILGHSDNYIQANPMVTPAHIVPEWYLLPFYAILRSVPDKLGGVILMFSAIFILFILPWLDTSKVRSSIFRPIYRQFFWVLVADVLMLGYMGAMPAEGIYLILARVGTVYYFLHFLVILPVVGYLEKTDPLPISISEPVMSGYANLSMAKLKDEKN
;
A
#
# COMPACT_ATOMS: atom_id res chain seq x y z
N PRO A 1 -1.96 -57.01 5.01
CA PRO A 1 -2.21 -55.77 5.71
C PRO A 1 -1.97 -54.58 4.77
N PRO A 2 -2.76 -53.51 4.79
CA PRO A 2 -2.50 -52.33 3.97
C PRO A 2 -1.18 -51.70 4.41
N PRO A 3 -0.44 -51.04 3.48
CA PRO A 3 0.80 -50.35 3.83
C PRO A 3 0.50 -49.25 4.86
N PRO A 4 1.45 -48.94 5.75
CA PRO A 4 1.28 -47.88 6.72
C PRO A 4 1.09 -46.53 6.00
N PRO A 5 0.26 -45.61 6.56
CA PRO A 5 0.09 -44.32 5.98
C PRO A 5 1.44 -43.58 5.89
N PRO A 6 1.65 -42.70 4.86
CA PRO A 6 2.88 -41.98 4.75
C PRO A 6 3.10 -41.11 6.00
N PRO A 7 4.36 -40.87 6.41
CA PRO A 7 4.65 -40.04 7.55
C PRO A 7 4.12 -38.63 7.29
N HIS A 8 3.47 -38.05 8.27
CA HIS A 8 3.03 -36.66 8.22
C HIS A 8 4.24 -35.76 7.94
N PRO A 9 4.10 -34.73 7.09
CA PRO A 9 5.17 -33.78 6.86
C PRO A 9 5.59 -33.14 8.19
N PRO A 10 6.89 -32.84 8.40
CA PRO A 10 7.32 -32.22 9.64
C PRO A 10 6.72 -30.81 9.73
N PHE A 11 5.69 -30.69 10.55
CA PHE A 11 5.17 -29.37 10.92
C PHE A 11 6.21 -28.66 11.76
N PHE A 12 6.62 -27.48 11.35
CA PHE A 12 7.47 -26.58 12.13
C PHE A 12 6.87 -26.15 13.48
N PHE A 13 5.72 -26.67 13.85
CA PHE A 13 5.02 -26.40 15.11
C PHE A 13 4.31 -27.66 15.60
N HIS A 14 5.06 -28.68 16.01
CA HIS A 14 4.49 -29.74 16.82
C HIS A 14 4.35 -29.27 18.27
N ALA A 15 3.11 -29.21 18.75
CA ALA A 15 2.77 -28.94 20.14
C ALA A 15 3.24 -30.05 21.12
N ASP A 16 3.83 -31.15 20.63
CA ASP A 16 4.15 -32.32 21.43
C ASP A 16 5.57 -32.42 21.97
N ASP A 17 6.49 -31.57 21.56
CA ASP A 17 7.87 -31.60 22.09
C ASP A 17 8.01 -31.02 23.49
N GLY A 18 6.92 -30.72 24.14
CA GLY A 18 6.88 -29.96 25.37
C GLY A 18 6.50 -30.73 26.63
N LYS A 19 6.58 -32.05 26.68
CA LYS A 19 6.18 -32.78 27.90
C LYS A 19 7.10 -32.63 29.12
N ARG A 20 8.18 -31.83 29.00
CA ARG A 20 9.12 -31.62 30.14
C ARG A 20 9.37 -30.17 30.51
N ASP A 21 8.74 -29.20 29.84
CA ASP A 21 8.88 -27.81 30.22
C ASP A 21 7.89 -27.44 31.32
N PHE A 22 8.39 -26.87 32.40
CA PHE A 22 7.62 -26.35 33.51
C PHE A 22 6.47 -25.48 33.01
N CYS A 23 5.23 -25.66 33.55
CA CYS A 23 4.03 -24.96 33.06
C CYS A 23 4.17 -23.44 32.89
N LEU A 24 5.02 -22.80 33.67
CA LEU A 24 5.34 -21.36 33.58
C LEU A 24 6.16 -21.00 32.34
N SER A 25 7.12 -21.86 31.91
CA SER A 25 7.93 -21.60 30.72
C SER A 25 7.14 -21.79 29.43
N ARG A 26 6.16 -22.69 29.40
CA ARG A 26 5.22 -22.85 28.26
C ARG A 26 4.36 -21.61 28.07
N GLY A 27 3.80 -21.04 29.15
CA GLY A 27 2.98 -19.85 29.07
C GLY A 27 3.74 -18.65 28.48
N LEU A 28 4.98 -18.45 28.91
CA LEU A 28 5.85 -17.37 28.39
C LEU A 28 6.22 -17.60 26.93
N GLY A 29 6.61 -18.82 26.53
CA GLY A 29 6.95 -19.12 25.15
C GLY A 29 5.80 -18.86 24.17
N ASP A 30 4.57 -19.24 24.54
CA ASP A 30 3.38 -19.00 23.72
C ASP A 30 2.98 -17.52 23.65
N VAL A 31 3.18 -16.76 24.74
CA VAL A 31 2.98 -15.32 24.77
C VAL A 31 3.92 -14.65 23.78
N TYR A 32 5.23 -14.94 23.82
CA TYR A 32 6.21 -14.35 22.89
C TYR A 32 5.93 -14.73 21.44
N LYS A 33 5.62 -15.99 21.15
CA LYS A 33 5.28 -16.44 19.78
C LYS A 33 4.08 -15.70 19.21
N ARG A 34 3.00 -15.58 20.00
CA ARG A 34 1.81 -14.82 19.60
C ARG A 34 2.12 -13.34 19.38
N GLN A 35 2.90 -12.76 20.29
CA GLN A 35 3.24 -11.34 20.24
C GLN A 35 4.05 -11.01 18.97
N ILE A 36 5.07 -11.80 18.64
CA ILE A 36 5.87 -11.63 17.43
C ILE A 36 5.01 -11.80 16.18
N ARG A 37 4.09 -12.78 16.16
CA ARG A 37 3.15 -12.96 15.05
C ARG A 37 2.25 -11.74 14.87
N TYR A 38 1.69 -11.21 15.95
CA TYR A 38 0.82 -10.04 15.89
C TYR A 38 1.57 -8.77 15.49
N ILE A 39 2.79 -8.60 15.96
CA ILE A 39 3.67 -7.51 15.51
C ILE A 39 3.91 -7.62 14.00
N HIS A 40 4.20 -8.82 13.50
CA HIS A 40 4.48 -9.04 12.09
C HIS A 40 3.25 -8.83 11.20
N SER A 41 2.12 -9.46 11.51
CA SER A 41 0.90 -9.37 10.70
C SER A 41 0.26 -7.98 10.72
N ASN A 42 0.14 -7.37 11.91
CA ASN A 42 -0.35 -5.99 12.01
C ASN A 42 0.68 -4.99 11.47
N GLY A 43 1.99 -5.27 11.62
CA GLY A 43 3.06 -4.49 11.03
C GLY A 43 2.94 -4.40 9.51
N ALA A 44 2.66 -5.50 8.82
CA ALA A 44 2.40 -5.50 7.38
C ALA A 44 1.24 -4.56 7.01
N SER A 45 0.09 -4.68 7.69
CA SER A 45 -1.07 -3.79 7.48
C SER A 45 -0.73 -2.31 7.75
N MET A 46 -0.03 -2.02 8.85
CA MET A 46 0.34 -0.65 9.20
C MET A 46 1.36 -0.06 8.24
N PHE A 47 2.23 -0.89 7.67
CA PHE A 47 3.17 -0.47 6.63
C PHE A 47 2.43 -0.01 5.37
N PHE A 48 1.42 -0.78 4.92
CA PHE A 48 0.59 -0.37 3.79
C PHE A 48 -0.23 0.88 4.08
N LEU A 49 -0.79 1.01 5.29
CA LEU A 49 -1.50 2.23 5.69
C LEU A 49 -0.60 3.46 5.58
N ALA A 50 0.62 3.38 6.13
CA ALA A 50 1.59 4.47 6.06
C ALA A 50 1.99 4.80 4.62
N VAL A 51 2.21 3.77 3.78
CA VAL A 51 2.59 3.96 2.36
C VAL A 51 1.44 4.53 1.54
N TYR A 52 0.19 4.11 1.76
CA TYR A 52 -0.96 4.73 1.09
C TYR A 52 -1.09 6.22 1.44
N ILE A 53 -0.98 6.58 2.72
CA ILE A 53 -0.97 7.99 3.15
C ILE A 53 0.19 8.74 2.48
N HIS A 54 1.38 8.13 2.41
CA HIS A 54 2.56 8.70 1.77
C HIS A 54 2.36 8.92 0.26
N ILE A 55 1.75 7.97 -0.45
CA ILE A 55 1.42 8.08 -1.87
C ILE A 55 0.39 9.20 -2.09
N PHE A 56 -0.73 9.19 -1.37
CA PHE A 56 -1.77 10.22 -1.51
C PHE A 56 -1.27 11.62 -1.13
N ARG A 57 -0.44 11.73 -0.09
CA ARG A 57 0.24 12.99 0.23
C ARG A 57 1.14 13.45 -0.92
N SER A 58 1.85 12.52 -1.55
CA SER A 58 2.71 12.84 -2.70
C SER A 58 1.89 13.26 -3.91
N LEU A 59 0.74 12.66 -4.16
CA LEU A 59 -0.22 13.08 -5.19
C LEU A 59 -0.76 14.48 -4.92
N PHE A 60 -1.20 14.75 -3.68
CA PHE A 60 -1.76 16.04 -3.30
C PHE A 60 -0.78 17.21 -3.46
N TYR A 61 0.46 17.02 -3.01
CA TYR A 61 1.48 18.08 -3.09
C TYR A 61 2.33 18.03 -4.37
N GLY A 62 2.00 17.16 -5.33
CA GLY A 62 2.74 17.03 -6.59
C GLY A 62 4.21 16.66 -6.41
N SER A 63 4.51 15.81 -5.41
CA SER A 63 5.88 15.42 -5.08
C SER A 63 6.51 14.44 -6.09
N TYR A 64 5.74 13.98 -7.06
CA TYR A 64 6.18 13.13 -8.18
C TYR A 64 6.69 13.95 -9.39
N LYS A 65 6.42 15.27 -9.42
CA LYS A 65 6.81 16.15 -10.54
C LYS A 65 8.29 16.51 -10.52
N ALA A 66 8.77 16.98 -11.65
CA ALA A 66 10.15 17.43 -11.82
C ALA A 66 10.63 18.35 -10.66
N PRO A 67 11.83 18.11 -10.14
CA PRO A 67 12.88 17.15 -10.52
C PRO A 67 12.87 15.86 -9.65
N ARG A 68 11.68 15.33 -9.26
CA ARG A 68 11.53 14.24 -8.28
C ARG A 68 10.99 12.94 -8.88
N GLU A 69 11.07 12.79 -10.20
CA GLU A 69 10.58 11.61 -10.93
C GLU A 69 11.28 10.34 -10.45
N VAL A 70 12.59 10.38 -10.25
CA VAL A 70 13.37 9.22 -9.77
C VAL A 70 12.94 8.80 -8.37
N ILE A 71 12.63 9.78 -7.49
CA ILE A 71 12.11 9.48 -6.14
C ILE A 71 10.77 8.76 -6.26
N TRP A 72 9.88 9.23 -7.13
CA TRP A 72 8.58 8.63 -7.36
C TRP A 72 8.70 7.20 -7.90
N ILE A 73 9.51 6.97 -8.93
CA ILE A 73 9.71 5.66 -9.56
C ILE A 73 10.31 4.66 -8.57
N THR A 74 11.34 5.04 -7.82
CA THR A 74 11.92 4.15 -6.79
C THR A 74 10.92 3.85 -5.68
N GLY A 75 10.09 4.81 -5.29
CA GLY A 75 8.98 4.58 -4.35
C GLY A 75 7.95 3.59 -4.86
N LEU A 76 7.58 3.65 -6.14
CA LEU A 76 6.66 2.69 -6.75
C LEU A 76 7.27 1.29 -6.88
N LEU A 77 8.57 1.18 -7.15
CA LEU A 77 9.27 -0.12 -7.13
C LEU A 77 9.24 -0.74 -5.72
N ILE A 78 9.46 0.07 -4.67
CA ILE A 78 9.30 -0.37 -3.28
C ILE A 78 7.87 -0.85 -3.04
N TYR A 79 6.86 -0.06 -3.44
CA TYR A 79 5.46 -0.41 -3.26
C TYR A 79 5.09 -1.72 -3.97
N PHE A 80 5.56 -1.92 -5.20
CA PHE A 80 5.34 -3.16 -5.95
C PHE A 80 5.97 -4.38 -5.26
N LEU A 81 7.22 -4.25 -4.79
CA LEU A 81 7.88 -5.32 -4.02
C LEU A 81 7.23 -5.55 -2.66
N MET A 82 6.66 -4.51 -2.03
CA MET A 82 5.89 -4.68 -0.80
C MET A 82 4.63 -5.52 -1.04
N MET A 83 3.89 -5.28 -2.13
CA MET A 83 2.74 -6.11 -2.49
C MET A 83 3.15 -7.56 -2.72
N ALA A 84 4.26 -7.80 -3.43
CA ALA A 84 4.79 -9.14 -3.64
C ALA A 84 5.21 -9.80 -2.31
N ALA A 85 5.96 -9.09 -1.46
CA ALA A 85 6.36 -9.59 -0.15
C ALA A 85 5.15 -9.95 0.72
N ALA A 86 4.16 -9.09 0.78
CA ALA A 86 2.96 -9.31 1.58
C ALA A 86 2.15 -10.50 1.09
N PHE A 87 1.94 -10.63 -0.22
CA PHE A 87 1.25 -11.78 -0.81
C PHE A 87 1.99 -13.09 -0.50
N LEU A 88 3.29 -13.15 -0.74
CA LEU A 88 4.10 -14.34 -0.46
C LEU A 88 4.06 -14.69 1.03
N GLY A 89 4.15 -13.68 1.92
CA GLY A 89 4.09 -13.87 3.37
C GLY A 89 2.73 -14.34 3.87
N TYR A 90 1.63 -13.87 3.26
CA TYR A 90 0.29 -14.28 3.62
C TYR A 90 0.00 -15.76 3.32
N VAL A 91 0.70 -16.34 2.37
CA VAL A 91 0.60 -17.77 2.04
C VAL A 91 1.25 -18.66 3.12
N LEU A 92 2.26 -18.17 3.83
CA LEU A 92 3.09 -18.98 4.73
C LEU A 92 2.35 -19.57 5.95
N PRO A 93 1.34 -18.92 6.58
CA PRO A 93 0.55 -19.53 7.65
C PRO A 93 -0.20 -20.78 7.24
N TRP A 94 -0.41 -21.01 5.95
CA TRP A 94 -1.08 -22.18 5.38
C TRP A 94 -2.49 -22.41 5.93
N GLY A 95 -3.22 -21.30 6.15
CA GLY A 95 -4.64 -21.33 6.43
C GLY A 95 -5.49 -21.40 5.16
N GLN A 96 -6.80 -21.47 5.30
CA GLN A 96 -7.74 -21.55 4.17
C GLN A 96 -7.59 -20.34 3.23
N MET A 97 -7.49 -19.12 3.75
CA MET A 97 -7.27 -17.94 2.89
C MET A 97 -5.86 -17.92 2.27
N SER A 98 -4.84 -18.39 2.99
CA SER A 98 -3.48 -18.53 2.46
C SER A 98 -3.44 -19.43 1.23
N PHE A 99 -3.99 -20.63 1.35
CA PHE A 99 -3.98 -21.65 0.30
C PHE A 99 -4.83 -21.22 -0.92
N TRP A 100 -6.08 -20.84 -0.65
CA TRP A 100 -7.00 -20.47 -1.73
C TRP A 100 -6.66 -19.13 -2.36
N GLY A 101 -6.15 -18.18 -1.58
CA GLY A 101 -5.60 -16.93 -2.10
C GLY A 101 -4.40 -17.18 -3.02
N ALA A 102 -3.46 -18.06 -2.62
CA ALA A 102 -2.36 -18.47 -3.49
C ALA A 102 -2.88 -19.12 -4.78
N THR A 103 -3.82 -20.05 -4.68
CA THR A 103 -4.39 -20.75 -5.82
C THR A 103 -5.04 -19.77 -6.81
N VAL A 104 -5.86 -18.83 -6.33
CA VAL A 104 -6.55 -17.87 -7.19
C VAL A 104 -5.57 -16.90 -7.84
N ILE A 105 -4.69 -16.27 -7.05
CA ILE A 105 -3.79 -15.21 -7.56
C ILE A 105 -2.73 -15.78 -8.50
N THR A 106 -2.13 -16.93 -8.18
CA THR A 106 -1.12 -17.52 -9.06
C THR A 106 -1.75 -18.10 -10.34
N ASN A 107 -2.99 -18.59 -10.25
CA ASN A 107 -3.73 -19.03 -11.44
C ASN A 107 -4.07 -17.87 -12.42
N LEU A 108 -3.98 -16.61 -12.00
CA LEU A 108 -4.16 -15.48 -12.92
C LEU A 108 -3.13 -15.49 -14.06
N PHE A 109 -1.92 -15.98 -13.80
CA PHE A 109 -0.89 -16.08 -14.82
C PHE A 109 -1.27 -17.03 -15.97
N SER A 110 -2.13 -18.05 -15.72
CA SER A 110 -2.60 -18.94 -16.80
C SER A 110 -3.45 -18.23 -17.86
N ALA A 111 -3.88 -16.98 -17.62
CA ALA A 111 -4.56 -16.16 -18.62
C ALA A 111 -3.62 -15.64 -19.71
N ILE A 112 -2.30 -15.65 -19.50
CA ILE A 112 -1.33 -15.17 -20.49
C ILE A 112 -1.29 -16.13 -21.66
N PRO A 113 -1.55 -15.67 -22.91
CA PRO A 113 -1.57 -16.54 -24.07
C PRO A 113 -0.23 -17.27 -24.26
N PHE A 114 -0.31 -18.51 -24.72
CA PHE A 114 0.81 -19.41 -25.09
C PHE A 114 1.70 -19.88 -23.91
N VAL A 115 2.02 -19.04 -22.94
CA VAL A 115 2.99 -19.34 -21.88
C VAL A 115 2.38 -19.43 -20.47
N GLY A 116 1.12 -19.04 -20.31
CA GLY A 116 0.48 -18.86 -19.00
C GLY A 116 0.45 -20.12 -18.15
N GLU A 117 0.07 -21.26 -18.74
CA GLU A 117 0.06 -22.54 -18.01
C GLU A 117 1.47 -22.97 -17.59
N SER A 118 2.47 -22.78 -18.45
CA SER A 118 3.85 -23.08 -18.12
C SER A 118 4.38 -22.21 -16.98
N ILE A 119 4.02 -20.91 -16.98
CA ILE A 119 4.38 -19.99 -15.89
C ILE A 119 3.68 -20.42 -14.59
N THR A 120 2.40 -20.78 -14.64
CA THR A 120 1.65 -21.19 -13.46
C THR A 120 2.20 -22.47 -12.86
N THR A 121 2.47 -23.50 -13.68
CA THR A 121 3.10 -24.77 -13.26
C THR A 121 4.49 -24.55 -12.70
N TRP A 122 5.28 -23.69 -13.35
CA TRP A 122 6.61 -23.33 -12.84
C TRP A 122 6.50 -22.60 -11.49
N LEU A 123 5.56 -21.69 -11.32
CA LEU A 123 5.36 -20.94 -10.08
C LEU A 123 4.93 -21.85 -8.93
N TRP A 124 4.03 -22.79 -9.18
CA TRP A 124 3.61 -23.79 -8.19
C TRP A 124 4.72 -24.80 -7.87
N GLY A 125 5.56 -25.13 -8.86
CA GLY A 125 6.55 -26.20 -8.76
C GLY A 125 5.97 -27.60 -8.79
N ALA A 126 4.67 -27.66 -9.12
CA ALA A 126 3.84 -28.85 -9.28
C ALA A 126 2.63 -28.51 -10.16
N TYR A 127 1.67 -29.41 -10.29
CA TYR A 127 0.42 -29.17 -11.02
C TYR A 127 -0.68 -28.48 -10.16
N SER A 128 -0.39 -28.22 -8.90
CA SER A 128 -1.26 -27.54 -7.94
C SER A 128 -0.42 -26.82 -6.90
N VAL A 129 -1.05 -25.89 -6.17
CA VAL A 129 -0.44 -25.25 -4.99
C VAL A 129 -0.22 -26.32 -3.92
N ASP A 130 1.04 -26.50 -3.49
CA ASP A 130 1.44 -27.49 -2.49
C ASP A 130 2.80 -27.11 -1.88
N ASN A 131 3.45 -28.03 -1.19
CA ASN A 131 4.74 -27.87 -0.52
C ASN A 131 5.82 -27.20 -1.38
N PRO A 132 6.01 -27.54 -2.67
CA PRO A 132 6.97 -26.83 -3.52
C PRO A 132 6.67 -25.32 -3.64
N THR A 133 5.39 -24.97 -3.74
CA THR A 133 4.93 -23.55 -3.77
C THR A 133 5.29 -22.86 -2.46
N LEU A 134 4.97 -23.48 -1.33
CA LEU A 134 5.22 -22.94 0.00
C LEU A 134 6.72 -22.68 0.22
N THR A 135 7.59 -23.62 -0.17
CA THR A 135 9.04 -23.47 -0.05
C THR A 135 9.58 -22.32 -0.89
N ARG A 136 9.10 -22.17 -2.12
CA ARG A 136 9.49 -21.07 -3.01
C ARG A 136 9.02 -19.71 -2.46
N PHE A 137 7.79 -19.66 -1.97
CA PHE A 137 7.22 -18.43 -1.43
C PHE A 137 7.94 -18.03 -0.14
N PHE A 138 8.30 -18.98 0.71
CA PHE A 138 9.14 -18.70 1.88
C PHE A 138 10.49 -18.08 1.49
N SER A 139 11.19 -18.67 0.52
CA SER A 139 12.49 -18.17 0.08
C SER A 139 12.40 -16.77 -0.51
N LEU A 140 11.38 -16.51 -1.34
CA LEU A 140 11.13 -15.19 -1.92
C LEU A 140 10.69 -14.17 -0.88
N HIS A 141 9.80 -14.56 0.05
CA HIS A 141 9.38 -13.69 1.15
C HIS A 141 10.55 -13.27 2.04
N TYR A 142 11.49 -14.17 2.26
CA TYR A 142 12.73 -13.86 2.99
C TYR A 142 13.64 -12.91 2.22
N LEU A 143 13.80 -13.08 0.89
CA LEU A 143 14.71 -12.31 0.05
C LEU A 143 14.19 -10.87 -0.24
N ILE A 144 12.91 -10.73 -0.59
CA ILE A 144 12.35 -9.47 -1.07
C ILE A 144 12.51 -8.31 -0.06
N PRO A 145 12.36 -8.48 1.27
CA PRO A 145 12.60 -7.39 2.22
C PRO A 145 14.01 -6.79 2.15
N PHE A 146 15.03 -7.56 1.83
CA PHE A 146 16.40 -7.05 1.62
C PHE A 146 16.50 -6.23 0.34
N LEU A 147 15.80 -6.62 -0.72
CA LEU A 147 15.70 -5.82 -1.95
C LEU A 147 14.96 -4.51 -1.68
N ILE A 148 13.87 -4.56 -0.91
CA ILE A 148 13.15 -3.36 -0.46
C ILE A 148 14.08 -2.43 0.33
N LEU A 149 14.85 -2.97 1.28
CA LEU A 149 15.81 -2.19 2.06
C LEU A 149 16.84 -1.48 1.15
N GLY A 150 17.39 -2.17 0.17
CA GLY A 150 18.29 -1.59 -0.82
C GLY A 150 17.65 -0.45 -1.62
N LEU A 151 16.41 -0.66 -2.07
CA LEU A 151 15.63 0.38 -2.77
C LEU A 151 15.27 1.56 -1.88
N VAL A 152 15.00 1.35 -0.58
CA VAL A 152 14.76 2.42 0.39
C VAL A 152 16.00 3.31 0.52
N VAL A 153 17.19 2.72 0.57
CA VAL A 153 18.45 3.51 0.58
C VAL A 153 18.55 4.37 -0.68
N LEU A 154 18.27 3.81 -1.85
CA LEU A 154 18.28 4.54 -3.12
C LEU A 154 17.18 5.61 -3.16
N HIS A 155 15.99 5.35 -2.63
CA HIS A 155 14.88 6.29 -2.56
C HIS A 155 15.22 7.52 -1.70
N ILE A 156 15.83 7.29 -0.53
CA ILE A 156 16.29 8.36 0.36
C ILE A 156 17.47 9.12 -0.26
N TRP A 157 18.40 8.41 -0.89
CA TRP A 157 19.50 9.07 -1.61
C TRP A 157 18.97 9.97 -2.74
N ALA A 158 18.03 9.46 -3.55
CA ALA A 158 17.40 10.24 -4.60
C ALA A 158 16.67 11.48 -4.06
N LEU A 159 16.07 11.39 -2.84
CA LEU A 159 15.46 12.54 -2.17
C LEU A 159 16.47 13.64 -1.85
N HIS A 160 17.69 13.28 -1.45
CA HIS A 160 18.71 14.26 -1.07
C HIS A 160 19.27 15.08 -2.27
N VAL A 161 19.13 14.57 -3.50
CA VAL A 161 19.60 15.27 -4.70
C VAL A 161 18.80 16.56 -4.98
N PRO A 162 17.47 16.51 -5.20
CA PRO A 162 16.66 17.72 -5.40
C PRO A 162 16.19 18.35 -4.08
N GLY A 163 16.29 17.67 -2.97
CA GLY A 163 15.75 18.05 -1.67
C GLY A 163 14.24 17.83 -1.52
N ASN A 164 13.73 18.09 -0.32
CA ASN A 164 12.33 17.92 0.03
C ASN A 164 11.41 18.81 -0.79
N ASN A 165 10.19 18.30 -1.09
CA ASN A 165 9.08 19.15 -1.49
C ASN A 165 8.48 19.84 -0.25
N ASN A 166 7.70 20.90 -0.47
CA ASN A 166 6.99 21.61 0.59
C ASN A 166 5.49 21.72 0.24
N PRO A 167 4.61 22.03 1.22
CA PRO A 167 3.17 22.07 0.98
C PRO A 167 2.75 23.10 -0.09
N VAL A 168 3.53 24.16 -0.26
CA VAL A 168 3.27 25.22 -1.25
C VAL A 168 3.73 24.80 -2.66
N GLY A 169 4.64 23.83 -2.76
CA GLY A 169 5.14 23.28 -4.03
C GLY A 169 6.14 24.18 -4.76
N ILE A 170 6.67 25.23 -4.12
CA ILE A 170 7.68 26.12 -4.71
C ILE A 170 9.10 25.57 -4.48
N SER A 171 10.04 26.04 -5.32
CA SER A 171 11.46 25.70 -5.15
C SER A 171 12.12 26.72 -4.23
N VAL A 172 12.72 26.23 -3.14
CA VAL A 172 13.43 27.07 -2.17
C VAL A 172 14.89 27.15 -2.55
N GLN A 173 15.39 28.37 -2.78
CA GLN A 173 16.81 28.61 -3.02
C GLN A 173 17.58 28.65 -1.70
N LYS A 174 18.79 28.11 -1.67
CA LYS A 174 19.67 28.13 -0.49
C LYS A 174 20.77 29.23 -0.66
N PRO A 175 21.07 29.97 0.39
CA PRO A 175 20.38 30.11 1.67
C PRO A 175 19.06 30.88 1.55
N SER A 176 18.05 30.53 2.35
CA SER A 176 16.74 31.18 2.32
C SER A 176 16.17 31.32 3.73
N LYS A 177 15.35 32.40 3.92
CA LYS A 177 14.55 32.56 5.16
C LYS A 177 13.56 31.42 5.40
N ASP A 178 13.23 30.64 4.34
CA ASP A 178 12.33 29.51 4.38
C ASP A 178 13.02 28.18 4.78
N THR A 179 14.29 28.21 5.15
CA THR A 179 15.04 27.05 5.61
C THR A 179 15.24 27.10 7.11
N VAL A 180 15.07 25.94 7.74
CA VAL A 180 15.34 25.74 9.18
C VAL A 180 16.39 24.64 9.35
N PRO A 181 17.18 24.64 10.44
CA PRO A 181 18.05 23.53 10.76
C PRO A 181 17.27 22.21 10.87
N PHE A 182 17.88 21.11 10.42
CA PHE A 182 17.26 19.80 10.55
C PHE A 182 17.00 19.44 12.03
N HIS A 183 18.01 19.61 12.86
CA HIS A 183 17.87 19.45 14.31
C HIS A 183 17.79 20.83 14.98
N PRO A 184 16.84 21.07 15.91
CA PRO A 184 15.84 20.12 16.43
C PRO A 184 14.52 20.09 15.66
N TYR A 185 14.27 21.00 14.69
CA TYR A 185 12.93 21.25 14.14
C TYR A 185 12.34 20.04 13.42
N ILE A 186 13.05 19.48 12.44
CA ILE A 186 12.56 18.33 11.67
C ILE A 186 12.62 17.06 12.55
N THR A 187 13.71 16.87 13.29
CA THR A 187 13.90 15.73 14.20
C THR A 187 12.74 15.59 15.20
N VAL A 188 12.32 16.69 15.83
CA VAL A 188 11.20 16.66 16.81
C VAL A 188 9.89 16.30 16.11
N LYS A 189 9.61 16.86 14.93
CA LYS A 189 8.41 16.52 14.17
C LYS A 189 8.39 15.06 13.75
N ASP A 190 9.50 14.52 13.29
CA ASP A 190 9.61 13.13 12.85
C ASP A 190 9.45 12.17 14.02
N ILE A 191 10.08 12.45 15.16
CA ILE A 191 9.91 11.66 16.39
C ILE A 191 8.45 11.69 16.85
N PHE A 192 7.81 12.87 16.86
CA PHE A 192 6.39 12.97 17.22
C PHE A 192 5.51 12.13 16.31
N ALA A 193 5.69 12.24 14.99
CA ALA A 193 4.93 11.45 14.02
C ALA A 193 5.16 9.93 14.22
N LEU A 194 6.41 9.52 14.46
CA LEU A 194 6.76 8.14 14.76
C LEU A 194 6.07 7.64 16.04
N LEU A 195 6.10 8.42 17.10
CA LEU A 195 5.45 8.04 18.36
C LEU A 195 3.94 7.89 18.21
N MET A 196 3.29 8.80 17.49
CA MET A 196 1.85 8.69 17.19
C MET A 196 1.52 7.43 16.38
N PHE A 197 2.33 7.12 15.37
CA PHE A 197 2.21 5.88 14.60
C PHE A 197 2.40 4.64 15.48
N MET A 198 3.41 4.64 16.36
CA MET A 198 3.68 3.52 17.27
C MET A 198 2.57 3.31 18.31
N ILE A 199 1.90 4.37 18.78
CA ILE A 199 0.74 4.26 19.66
C ILE A 199 -0.42 3.56 18.95
N ILE A 200 -0.72 3.96 17.72
CA ILE A 200 -1.78 3.32 16.91
C ILE A 200 -1.43 1.86 16.64
N PHE A 201 -0.19 1.59 16.23
CA PHE A 201 0.30 0.24 15.98
C PHE A 201 0.20 -0.65 17.24
N ALA A 202 0.65 -0.15 18.38
CA ALA A 202 0.52 -0.85 19.66
C ALA A 202 -0.94 -1.13 20.03
N GLY A 203 -1.84 -0.19 19.72
CA GLY A 203 -3.28 -0.39 19.86
C GLY A 203 -3.78 -1.63 19.10
N PHE A 204 -3.39 -1.80 17.83
CA PHE A 204 -3.73 -3.01 17.07
C PHE A 204 -3.08 -4.26 17.68
N VAL A 205 -1.78 -4.23 17.95
CA VAL A 205 -1.04 -5.41 18.42
C VAL A 205 -1.55 -5.91 19.78
N PHE A 206 -1.88 -5.03 20.72
CA PHE A 206 -2.22 -5.41 22.08
C PHE A 206 -3.71 -5.51 22.34
N PHE A 207 -4.56 -4.74 21.66
CA PHE A 207 -5.99 -4.66 21.97
C PHE A 207 -6.89 -5.20 20.85
N ALA A 208 -6.45 -5.17 19.58
CA ALA A 208 -7.25 -5.61 18.44
C ALA A 208 -6.44 -6.40 17.39
N PRO A 209 -5.65 -7.42 17.77
CA PRO A 209 -4.65 -8.04 16.91
C PRO A 209 -5.21 -8.76 15.68
N ASN A 210 -6.48 -9.13 15.69
CA ASN A 210 -7.12 -9.93 14.65
C ASN A 210 -8.05 -9.12 13.73
N ILE A 211 -8.29 -7.84 14.01
CA ILE A 211 -9.29 -7.03 13.31
C ILE A 211 -8.93 -6.79 11.83
N LEU A 212 -7.66 -6.79 11.50
CA LEU A 212 -7.15 -6.57 10.13
C LEU A 212 -6.91 -7.90 9.37
N GLY A 213 -7.13 -9.05 10.00
CA GLY A 213 -6.98 -10.37 9.40
C GLY A 213 -8.32 -11.00 9.01
N HIS A 214 -8.26 -12.14 8.33
CA HIS A 214 -9.43 -12.93 7.96
C HIS A 214 -9.59 -14.15 8.88
N SER A 215 -10.80 -14.38 9.41
CA SER A 215 -11.09 -15.47 10.36
C SER A 215 -10.77 -16.86 9.80
N ASP A 216 -11.08 -17.10 8.51
CA ASP A 216 -10.87 -18.40 7.88
C ASP A 216 -9.39 -18.76 7.74
N ASN A 217 -8.48 -17.79 7.89
CA ASN A 217 -7.05 -18.07 7.85
C ASN A 217 -6.51 -18.71 9.14
N TYR A 218 -7.35 -18.82 10.19
CA TYR A 218 -7.07 -19.62 11.39
C TYR A 218 -7.48 -21.09 11.23
N ILE A 219 -8.22 -21.42 10.16
CA ILE A 219 -8.58 -22.79 9.79
C ILE A 219 -7.45 -23.34 8.91
N GLN A 220 -6.94 -24.52 9.23
CA GLN A 220 -5.90 -25.18 8.43
C GLN A 220 -6.35 -25.36 6.97
N ALA A 221 -5.45 -25.12 6.03
CA ALA A 221 -5.72 -25.27 4.61
C ALA A 221 -6.25 -26.68 4.27
N ASN A 222 -7.38 -26.72 3.59
CA ASN A 222 -7.99 -27.93 3.06
C ASN A 222 -8.27 -27.76 1.56
N PRO A 223 -7.53 -28.43 0.68
CA PRO A 223 -7.69 -28.29 -0.77
C PRO A 223 -9.03 -28.87 -1.27
N MET A 224 -9.73 -29.67 -0.45
CA MET A 224 -11.03 -30.27 -0.80
C MET A 224 -12.22 -29.38 -0.43
N VAL A 225 -12.01 -28.29 0.30
CA VAL A 225 -13.07 -27.42 0.80
C VAL A 225 -12.77 -25.97 0.41
N THR A 226 -13.43 -25.49 -0.63
CA THR A 226 -13.29 -24.11 -1.07
C THR A 226 -14.07 -23.17 -0.14
N PRO A 227 -13.45 -22.10 0.41
CA PRO A 227 -14.18 -21.09 1.17
C PRO A 227 -15.25 -20.41 0.32
N ALA A 228 -16.35 -20.01 0.95
CA ALA A 228 -17.44 -19.33 0.24
C ALA A 228 -17.01 -17.99 -0.38
N HIS A 229 -16.03 -17.34 0.22
CA HIS A 229 -15.54 -16.05 -0.23
C HIS A 229 -14.01 -15.96 -0.07
N ILE A 230 -13.30 -15.92 -1.19
CA ILE A 230 -11.84 -15.80 -1.21
C ILE A 230 -11.49 -14.35 -1.54
N VAL A 231 -10.86 -13.67 -0.59
CA VAL A 231 -10.42 -12.28 -0.74
C VAL A 231 -8.96 -12.13 -0.32
N PRO A 232 -8.18 -11.27 -1.00
CA PRO A 232 -6.86 -10.90 -0.53
C PRO A 232 -6.94 -9.97 0.70
N GLU A 233 -5.79 -9.69 1.28
CA GLU A 233 -5.66 -8.70 2.35
C GLU A 233 -6.20 -7.33 1.93
N TRP A 234 -6.74 -6.57 2.90
CA TRP A 234 -7.49 -5.33 2.67
C TRP A 234 -6.74 -4.30 1.80
N TYR A 235 -5.43 -4.23 1.89
CA TYR A 235 -4.62 -3.29 1.11
C TYR A 235 -4.47 -3.66 -0.37
N LEU A 236 -4.85 -4.87 -0.78
CA LEU A 236 -4.88 -5.30 -2.17
C LEU A 236 -6.29 -5.23 -2.79
N LEU A 237 -7.32 -5.01 -1.98
CA LEU A 237 -8.72 -5.03 -2.41
C LEU A 237 -9.06 -4.04 -3.52
N PRO A 238 -8.53 -2.79 -3.57
CA PRO A 238 -8.81 -1.90 -4.68
C PRO A 238 -8.42 -2.49 -6.04
N PHE A 239 -7.24 -3.11 -6.11
CA PHE A 239 -6.77 -3.78 -7.34
C PHE A 239 -7.55 -5.05 -7.64
N TYR A 240 -7.98 -5.77 -6.61
CA TYR A 240 -8.83 -6.94 -6.74
C TYR A 240 -10.23 -6.59 -7.24
N ALA A 241 -10.79 -5.44 -6.85
CA ALA A 241 -12.03 -4.93 -7.41
C ALA A 241 -11.90 -4.63 -8.91
N ILE A 242 -10.81 -3.97 -9.31
CA ILE A 242 -10.49 -3.69 -10.72
C ILE A 242 -10.37 -5.00 -11.52
N LEU A 243 -9.64 -5.99 -11.00
CA LEU A 243 -9.52 -7.33 -11.60
C LEU A 243 -10.89 -7.94 -11.90
N ARG A 244 -11.81 -7.90 -10.93
CA ARG A 244 -13.12 -8.55 -11.02
C ARG A 244 -14.18 -7.72 -11.75
N SER A 245 -13.87 -6.46 -12.12
CA SER A 245 -14.81 -5.56 -12.81
C SER A 245 -15.17 -6.03 -14.23
N VAL A 246 -14.32 -6.82 -14.86
CA VAL A 246 -14.54 -7.42 -16.17
C VAL A 246 -14.70 -8.94 -16.07
N PRO A 247 -15.58 -9.55 -16.92
CA PRO A 247 -15.81 -10.99 -16.87
C PRO A 247 -14.67 -11.81 -17.48
N ASP A 248 -13.89 -11.22 -18.39
CA ASP A 248 -12.76 -11.88 -19.03
C ASP A 248 -11.53 -11.90 -18.11
N LYS A 249 -10.95 -13.08 -17.91
CA LYS A 249 -9.81 -13.29 -17.03
C LYS A 249 -8.58 -12.50 -17.46
N LEU A 250 -8.24 -12.54 -18.75
CA LEU A 250 -7.08 -11.82 -19.28
C LEU A 250 -7.29 -10.30 -19.19
N GLY A 251 -8.47 -9.81 -19.55
CA GLY A 251 -8.84 -8.40 -19.45
C GLY A 251 -8.74 -7.90 -18.01
N GLY A 252 -9.23 -8.68 -17.04
CA GLY A 252 -9.11 -8.34 -15.61
C GLY A 252 -7.66 -8.26 -15.15
N VAL A 253 -6.82 -9.22 -15.55
CA VAL A 253 -5.38 -9.23 -15.23
C VAL A 253 -4.68 -8.01 -15.84
N ILE A 254 -4.96 -7.69 -17.10
CA ILE A 254 -4.38 -6.51 -17.76
C ILE A 254 -4.81 -5.24 -17.04
N LEU A 255 -6.08 -5.07 -16.68
CA LEU A 255 -6.56 -3.90 -15.96
C LEU A 255 -5.91 -3.77 -14.58
N MET A 256 -5.83 -4.86 -13.82
CA MET A 256 -5.20 -4.86 -12.50
C MET A 256 -3.74 -4.39 -12.56
N PHE A 257 -2.94 -4.96 -13.46
CA PHE A 257 -1.54 -4.54 -13.62
C PHE A 257 -1.45 -3.12 -14.20
N SER A 258 -2.31 -2.76 -15.14
CA SER A 258 -2.35 -1.40 -15.69
C SER A 258 -2.67 -0.35 -14.62
N ALA A 259 -3.51 -0.67 -13.63
CA ALA A 259 -3.81 0.22 -12.52
C ALA A 259 -2.58 0.52 -11.66
N ILE A 260 -1.65 -0.43 -11.55
CA ILE A 260 -0.38 -0.22 -10.86
C ILE A 260 0.62 0.52 -11.77
N PHE A 261 0.75 0.08 -13.02
CA PHE A 261 1.75 0.61 -13.95
C PHE A 261 1.46 2.04 -14.42
N ILE A 262 0.20 2.47 -14.44
CA ILE A 262 -0.16 3.86 -14.77
C ILE A 262 0.49 4.86 -13.83
N LEU A 263 0.72 4.49 -12.57
CA LEU A 263 1.38 5.34 -11.59
C LEU A 263 2.86 5.60 -11.95
N PHE A 264 3.52 4.68 -12.67
CA PHE A 264 4.91 4.89 -13.10
C PHE A 264 5.04 6.00 -14.14
N ILE A 265 4.04 6.18 -15.00
CA ILE A 265 4.03 7.22 -16.03
C ILE A 265 3.37 8.53 -15.56
N LEU A 266 2.87 8.57 -14.32
CA LEU A 266 2.19 9.72 -13.73
C LEU A 266 2.96 11.05 -13.83
N PRO A 267 4.29 11.12 -13.60
CA PRO A 267 5.05 12.36 -13.72
C PRO A 267 4.91 13.04 -15.09
N TRP A 268 4.68 12.27 -16.14
CA TRP A 268 4.55 12.74 -17.52
C TRP A 268 3.09 12.94 -17.95
N LEU A 269 2.13 12.35 -17.24
CA LEU A 269 0.70 12.56 -17.49
C LEU A 269 0.20 13.89 -16.92
N ASP A 270 0.76 14.37 -15.82
CA ASP A 270 0.35 15.63 -15.21
C ASP A 270 0.99 16.83 -15.91
N THR A 271 0.25 17.45 -16.80
CA THR A 271 0.70 18.59 -17.65
C THR A 271 0.82 19.91 -16.90
N SER A 272 0.26 20.04 -15.69
CA SER A 272 0.32 21.27 -14.90
C SER A 272 1.74 21.55 -14.41
N LYS A 273 2.20 22.81 -14.55
CA LYS A 273 3.47 23.26 -13.99
C LYS A 273 3.41 23.50 -12.48
N VAL A 274 2.22 23.71 -11.94
CA VAL A 274 1.98 23.88 -10.50
C VAL A 274 1.98 22.53 -9.82
N ARG A 275 2.78 22.39 -8.76
CA ARG A 275 2.92 21.10 -8.04
C ARG A 275 1.75 20.88 -7.08
N SER A 276 1.58 21.76 -6.11
CA SER A 276 0.63 21.58 -5.02
C SER A 276 -0.82 21.79 -5.45
N SER A 277 -1.68 20.82 -5.10
CA SER A 277 -3.14 20.90 -5.32
C SER A 277 -3.80 22.05 -4.55
N ILE A 278 -3.10 22.65 -3.58
CA ILE A 278 -3.61 23.85 -2.87
C ILE A 278 -3.91 24.96 -3.85
N PHE A 279 -3.08 25.12 -4.88
CA PHE A 279 -3.20 26.18 -5.91
C PHE A 279 -3.86 25.69 -7.21
N ARG A 280 -4.47 24.50 -7.17
CA ARG A 280 -5.15 23.85 -8.28
C ARG A 280 -6.60 23.55 -7.91
N PRO A 281 -7.50 24.56 -7.93
CA PRO A 281 -8.84 24.45 -7.35
C PRO A 281 -9.71 23.37 -7.98
N ILE A 282 -9.60 23.15 -9.31
CA ILE A 282 -10.36 22.13 -10.02
C ILE A 282 -9.73 20.75 -9.76
N TYR A 283 -8.43 20.59 -9.96
CA TYR A 283 -7.73 19.32 -9.71
C TYR A 283 -7.91 18.84 -8.27
N ARG A 284 -7.90 19.75 -7.29
CA ARG A 284 -8.09 19.43 -5.88
C ARG A 284 -9.40 18.69 -5.61
N GLN A 285 -10.47 19.02 -6.33
CA GLN A 285 -11.76 18.30 -6.20
C GLN A 285 -11.64 16.88 -6.77
N PHE A 286 -11.08 16.74 -7.96
CA PHE A 286 -10.85 15.42 -8.57
C PHE A 286 -9.91 14.55 -7.74
N PHE A 287 -8.92 15.13 -7.05
CA PHE A 287 -8.08 14.40 -6.11
C PHE A 287 -8.91 13.76 -4.99
N TRP A 288 -9.83 14.49 -4.38
CA TRP A 288 -10.68 13.94 -3.32
C TRP A 288 -11.66 12.91 -3.84
N VAL A 289 -12.15 13.06 -5.07
CA VAL A 289 -12.94 12.02 -5.73
C VAL A 289 -12.11 10.76 -5.97
N LEU A 290 -10.81 10.89 -6.34
CA LEU A 290 -9.91 9.74 -6.45
C LEU A 290 -9.72 9.03 -5.10
N VAL A 291 -9.55 9.78 -4.01
CA VAL A 291 -9.45 9.19 -2.67
C VAL A 291 -10.72 8.39 -2.33
N ALA A 292 -11.89 8.98 -2.57
CA ALA A 292 -13.17 8.31 -2.35
C ALA A 292 -13.34 7.07 -3.24
N ASP A 293 -12.91 7.15 -4.49
CA ASP A 293 -12.95 6.05 -5.45
C ASP A 293 -12.09 4.86 -5.02
N VAL A 294 -10.85 5.11 -4.60
CA VAL A 294 -9.95 4.04 -4.12
C VAL A 294 -10.50 3.37 -2.85
N LEU A 295 -11.10 4.14 -1.94
CA LEU A 295 -11.76 3.58 -0.76
C LEU A 295 -13.00 2.76 -1.15
N MET A 296 -13.80 3.25 -2.08
CA MET A 296 -14.95 2.53 -2.63
C MET A 296 -14.52 1.23 -3.31
N LEU A 297 -13.51 1.28 -4.18
CA LEU A 297 -12.95 0.08 -4.81
C LEU A 297 -12.44 -0.93 -3.76
N GLY A 298 -11.81 -0.45 -2.68
CA GLY A 298 -11.41 -1.30 -1.55
C GLY A 298 -12.61 -2.02 -0.94
N TYR A 299 -13.68 -1.30 -0.68
CA TYR A 299 -14.91 -1.91 -0.16
C TYR A 299 -15.56 -2.88 -1.17
N MET A 300 -15.65 -2.51 -2.45
CA MET A 300 -16.17 -3.41 -3.50
C MET A 300 -15.31 -4.66 -3.66
N GLY A 301 -13.99 -4.55 -3.46
CA GLY A 301 -13.06 -5.68 -3.48
C GLY A 301 -13.35 -6.71 -2.37
N ALA A 302 -13.87 -6.27 -1.24
CA ALA A 302 -14.28 -7.14 -0.14
C ALA A 302 -15.66 -7.79 -0.34
N MET A 303 -16.50 -7.25 -1.25
CA MET A 303 -17.86 -7.74 -1.47
C MET A 303 -17.93 -8.78 -2.62
N PRO A 304 -18.98 -9.59 -2.70
CA PRO A 304 -19.24 -10.46 -3.85
C PRO A 304 -19.29 -9.66 -5.16
N ALA A 305 -18.70 -10.20 -6.24
CA ALA A 305 -18.65 -9.52 -7.54
C ALA A 305 -19.95 -9.69 -8.32
N GLU A 306 -21.08 -9.24 -7.74
CA GLU A 306 -22.41 -9.36 -8.33
C GLU A 306 -23.30 -8.15 -7.97
N GLY A 307 -24.43 -8.03 -8.65
CA GLY A 307 -25.42 -7.00 -8.37
C GLY A 307 -24.83 -5.59 -8.35
N ILE A 308 -25.20 -4.81 -7.34
CA ILE A 308 -24.77 -3.41 -7.19
C ILE A 308 -23.26 -3.29 -6.95
N TYR A 309 -22.65 -4.25 -6.26
CA TYR A 309 -21.21 -4.21 -5.97
C TYR A 309 -20.37 -4.30 -7.25
N LEU A 310 -20.77 -5.15 -8.19
CA LEU A 310 -20.09 -5.25 -9.50
C LEU A 310 -20.28 -3.97 -10.32
N ILE A 311 -21.48 -3.37 -10.29
CA ILE A 311 -21.74 -2.11 -11.00
C ILE A 311 -20.85 -1.00 -10.45
N LEU A 312 -20.80 -0.83 -9.13
CA LEU A 312 -19.96 0.18 -8.49
C LEU A 312 -18.46 -0.07 -8.72
N ALA A 313 -18.01 -1.33 -8.69
CA ALA A 313 -16.63 -1.69 -9.04
C ALA A 313 -16.28 -1.29 -10.47
N ARG A 314 -17.19 -1.49 -11.44
CA ARG A 314 -17.01 -1.06 -12.84
C ARG A 314 -16.94 0.46 -12.96
N VAL A 315 -17.85 1.18 -12.30
CA VAL A 315 -17.85 2.66 -12.29
C VAL A 315 -16.54 3.19 -11.71
N GLY A 316 -16.12 2.67 -10.56
CA GLY A 316 -14.85 3.05 -9.94
C GLY A 316 -13.65 2.71 -10.82
N THR A 317 -13.63 1.53 -11.44
CA THR A 317 -12.56 1.16 -12.38
C THR A 317 -12.46 2.15 -13.56
N VAL A 318 -13.59 2.51 -14.14
CA VAL A 318 -13.63 3.50 -15.24
C VAL A 318 -13.13 4.86 -14.74
N TYR A 319 -13.61 5.32 -13.56
CA TYR A 319 -13.15 6.58 -12.99
C TYR A 319 -11.65 6.56 -12.68
N TYR A 320 -11.12 5.49 -12.11
CA TYR A 320 -9.69 5.36 -11.81
C TYR A 320 -8.82 5.62 -13.05
N PHE A 321 -9.10 4.93 -14.17
CA PHE A 321 -8.37 5.14 -15.42
C PHE A 321 -8.63 6.49 -16.04
N LEU A 322 -9.88 6.96 -16.02
CA LEU A 322 -10.26 8.28 -16.51
C LEU A 322 -9.51 9.39 -15.74
N HIS A 323 -9.35 9.24 -14.42
CA HIS A 323 -8.61 10.19 -13.60
C HIS A 323 -7.19 10.40 -14.09
N PHE A 324 -6.44 9.32 -14.30
CA PHE A 324 -5.02 9.44 -14.69
C PHE A 324 -4.82 9.73 -16.18
N LEU A 325 -5.64 9.13 -17.05
CA LEU A 325 -5.43 9.22 -18.52
C LEU A 325 -6.07 10.46 -19.15
N VAL A 326 -7.13 10.99 -18.53
CA VAL A 326 -7.91 12.09 -19.13
C VAL A 326 -7.99 13.29 -18.18
N ILE A 327 -8.52 13.12 -16.97
CA ILE A 327 -8.78 14.24 -16.06
C ILE A 327 -7.47 14.94 -15.71
N LEU A 328 -6.46 14.21 -15.29
CA LEU A 328 -5.19 14.77 -14.87
C LEU A 328 -4.49 15.58 -15.97
N PRO A 329 -4.27 15.06 -17.21
CA PRO A 329 -3.66 15.83 -18.27
C PRO A 329 -4.53 16.98 -18.77
N VAL A 330 -5.85 16.79 -18.93
CA VAL A 330 -6.77 17.81 -19.44
C VAL A 330 -6.92 18.94 -18.44
N VAL A 331 -7.20 18.63 -17.17
CA VAL A 331 -7.30 19.65 -16.12
C VAL A 331 -5.96 20.35 -15.92
N GLY A 332 -4.84 19.60 -15.96
CA GLY A 332 -3.52 20.18 -15.86
C GLY A 332 -3.22 21.24 -16.93
N TYR A 333 -3.78 21.07 -18.13
CA TYR A 333 -3.63 22.01 -19.25
C TYR A 333 -4.62 23.17 -19.19
N LEU A 334 -5.89 22.92 -18.85
CA LEU A 334 -6.98 23.89 -18.93
C LEU A 334 -7.18 24.71 -17.66
N GLU A 335 -6.75 24.20 -16.51
CA GLU A 335 -7.03 24.79 -15.21
C GLU A 335 -6.30 26.12 -15.02
N LYS A 336 -7.04 27.14 -14.63
CA LYS A 336 -6.45 28.39 -14.13
C LYS A 336 -6.06 28.16 -12.67
N THR A 337 -4.76 28.15 -12.44
CA THR A 337 -4.20 27.96 -11.08
C THR A 337 -4.21 29.26 -10.29
N ASP A 338 -4.31 29.15 -8.96
CA ASP A 338 -4.13 30.28 -8.07
C ASP A 338 -2.67 30.75 -8.08
N PRO A 339 -2.40 32.05 -7.79
CA PRO A 339 -1.05 32.59 -7.77
C PRO A 339 -0.21 31.90 -6.67
N LEU A 340 1.02 31.55 -7.04
CA LEU A 340 1.96 30.96 -6.10
C LEU A 340 2.58 32.04 -5.22
N PRO A 341 2.79 31.82 -3.91
CA PRO A 341 3.50 32.75 -3.05
C PRO A 341 4.99 32.81 -3.41
N ILE A 342 5.63 33.91 -3.11
CA ILE A 342 7.06 34.11 -3.37
C ILE A 342 7.93 33.28 -2.42
N SER A 343 7.43 33.03 -1.20
CA SER A 343 8.12 32.24 -0.17
C SER A 343 7.16 31.36 0.60
N ILE A 344 7.68 30.34 1.32
CA ILE A 344 6.86 29.46 2.17
C ILE A 344 6.26 30.25 3.34
N SER A 345 6.99 31.22 3.88
CA SER A 345 6.60 32.04 5.02
C SER A 345 5.60 33.16 4.65
N GLU A 346 5.53 33.56 3.38
CA GLU A 346 4.68 34.68 2.94
C GLU A 346 3.19 34.54 3.31
N PRO A 347 2.51 33.38 3.11
CA PRO A 347 1.10 33.24 3.49
C PRO A 347 0.86 33.40 4.98
N VAL A 348 1.81 32.97 5.81
CA VAL A 348 1.74 33.08 7.27
C VAL A 348 1.98 34.53 7.69
N MET A 349 3.00 35.17 7.14
CA MET A 349 3.37 36.57 7.46
C MET A 349 2.29 37.54 7.03
N SER A 350 1.69 37.36 5.84
CA SER A 350 0.59 38.18 5.37
C SER A 350 -0.67 38.02 6.24
N GLY A 351 -0.95 36.81 6.73
CA GLY A 351 -2.02 36.53 7.68
C GLY A 351 -1.82 37.27 9.01
N TYR A 352 -0.59 37.24 9.56
CA TYR A 352 -0.25 38.01 10.77
C TYR A 352 -0.34 39.51 10.57
N ALA A 353 0.12 40.02 9.42
CA ALA A 353 0.02 41.46 9.09
C ALA A 353 -1.44 41.91 9.04
N ASN A 354 -2.33 41.11 8.42
CA ASN A 354 -3.75 41.43 8.34
C ASN A 354 -4.43 41.39 9.72
N LEU A 355 -4.07 40.42 10.59
CA LEU A 355 -4.58 40.33 11.95
C LEU A 355 -4.10 41.52 12.83
N SER A 356 -2.85 41.94 12.68
CA SER A 356 -2.32 43.11 13.39
C SER A 356 -2.99 44.40 12.94
N MET A 357 -3.25 44.55 11.66
CA MET A 357 -3.97 45.72 11.09
C MET A 357 -5.43 45.74 11.51
N ALA A 358 -6.08 44.59 11.63
CA ALA A 358 -7.46 44.47 12.14
C ALA A 358 -7.53 44.94 13.62
N LYS A 359 -6.62 44.44 14.47
CA LYS A 359 -6.53 44.85 15.89
C LYS A 359 -6.29 46.33 16.06
N LEU A 360 -5.37 46.92 15.25
CA LEU A 360 -5.11 48.37 15.28
C LEU A 360 -6.30 49.24 14.82
N LYS A 361 -7.19 48.68 14.00
CA LYS A 361 -8.46 49.37 13.63
C LYS A 361 -9.51 49.27 14.76
N ASP A 362 -9.60 48.14 15.45
CA ASP A 362 -10.51 47.95 16.56
C ASP A 362 -10.12 48.80 17.79
N GLU A 363 -8.83 49.06 18.00
CA GLU A 363 -8.35 49.92 19.08
C GLU A 363 -8.50 51.43 18.80
N LYS A 364 -8.84 51.80 17.55
CA LYS A 364 -9.06 53.21 17.13
C LYS A 364 -10.53 53.61 17.01
N ASN A 365 -11.43 52.64 17.14
CA ASN A 365 -12.86 52.83 17.22
C ASN A 365 -13.39 52.68 18.66
#